data_afcd5292b1c810b580d8a1208cd28c07
#
_entry.id   afcd5292b1c810b580d8a1208cd28c07
#
_cell.length_a   1.000
_cell.length_b   1.000
_cell.length_c   1.000
_cell.angle_alpha   90.00
_cell.angle_beta   90.00
_cell.angle_gamma   90.00
#
_symmetry.space_group_name_H-M   'P 1'
#
loop_
_entity.id
_entity.type
_entity.pdbx_description
1 polymer ?
#
loop_
_entity_poly.entity_id
_entity_poly.type
_entity_poly.pdbx_seq_one_letter_code
_entity_poly.pdbx_strand_id
1 'polypeptide(L)'
;MRVVYKAPGEKPEVREISGELESLQDLVEGWIERVGIKKGLALVINEEGKMHRMEPNFYLSKINDLIVGPAVFVGEAGEDFTDISDSDLEMVMLHFTEV
;
A
#
# COMPACT_ATOMS: atom_id res chain seq x y z
N MET A 1 -13.49 -4.46 -0.98
CA MET A 1 -12.71 -3.28 -1.41
C MET A 1 -11.51 -3.72 -2.25
N ARG A 2 -11.39 -3.15 -3.44
CA ARG A 2 -10.30 -3.50 -4.34
C ARG A 2 -9.06 -2.68 -4.03
N VAL A 3 -7.93 -3.36 -3.82
CA VAL A 3 -6.66 -2.73 -3.47
C VAL A 3 -5.53 -3.35 -4.31
N VAL A 4 -4.35 -2.76 -4.26
CA VAL A 4 -3.14 -3.36 -4.82
C VAL A 4 -2.20 -3.67 -3.67
N TYR A 5 -1.85 -4.94 -3.51
CA TYR A 5 -0.96 -5.43 -2.46
C TYR A 5 0.42 -5.71 -3.04
N LYS A 6 1.46 -5.25 -2.35
CA LYS A 6 2.84 -5.52 -2.76
C LYS A 6 3.67 -5.95 -1.56
N ALA A 7 4.06 -7.22 -1.54
CA ALA A 7 5.02 -7.72 -0.56
C ALA A 7 6.47 -7.41 -1.00
N PRO A 8 7.41 -7.31 -0.05
CA PRO A 8 8.82 -7.13 -0.41
C PRO A 8 9.32 -8.21 -1.35
N GLY A 9 10.02 -7.82 -2.41
CA GLY A 9 10.59 -8.75 -3.38
C GLY A 9 9.59 -9.37 -4.34
N GLU A 10 8.31 -9.06 -4.21
CA GLU A 10 7.26 -9.63 -5.05
C GLU A 10 6.64 -8.56 -5.96
N LYS A 11 6.00 -9.00 -7.03
CA LYS A 11 5.24 -8.11 -7.90
C LYS A 11 3.95 -7.69 -7.20
N PRO A 12 3.44 -6.49 -7.51
CA PRO A 12 2.15 -6.08 -6.99
C PRO A 12 1.04 -6.95 -7.53
N GLU A 13 0.00 -7.15 -6.74
CA GLU A 13 -1.18 -7.91 -7.16
C GLU A 13 -2.45 -7.24 -6.69
N VAL A 14 -3.51 -7.37 -7.48
CA VAL A 14 -4.83 -6.86 -7.14
C VAL A 14 -5.47 -7.81 -6.13
N ARG A 15 -6.05 -7.26 -5.07
CA ARG A 15 -6.77 -8.03 -4.06
C ARG A 15 -8.12 -7.43 -3.75
N GLU A 16 -9.08 -8.28 -3.46
CA GLU A 16 -10.36 -7.89 -2.87
C GLU A 16 -10.29 -8.18 -1.38
N ILE A 17 -10.58 -7.19 -0.56
CA ILE A 17 -10.61 -7.32 0.90
C ILE A 17 -11.93 -6.76 1.42
N SER A 18 -12.24 -7.02 2.69
CA SER A 18 -13.51 -6.54 3.27
C SER A 18 -13.57 -5.02 3.36
N GLY A 19 -12.43 -4.35 3.46
CA GLY A 19 -12.38 -2.90 3.66
C GLY A 19 -12.44 -2.50 5.12
N GLU A 20 -12.62 -3.45 6.03
CA GLU A 20 -12.54 -3.17 7.45
C GLU A 20 -11.09 -3.07 7.90
N LEU A 21 -10.87 -2.40 9.03
CA LEU A 21 -9.53 -2.17 9.55
C LEU A 21 -8.72 -3.45 9.68
N GLU A 22 -9.35 -4.52 10.18
CA GLU A 22 -8.67 -5.80 10.37
C GLU A 22 -8.12 -6.38 9.07
N SER A 23 -8.83 -6.18 7.93
CA SER A 23 -8.34 -6.69 6.66
C SER A 23 -7.05 -6.00 6.22
N LEU A 24 -6.90 -4.72 6.52
CA LEU A 24 -5.67 -3.98 6.24
C LEU A 24 -4.56 -4.37 7.22
N GLN A 25 -4.90 -4.50 8.49
CA GLN A 25 -3.95 -4.93 9.51
C GLN A 25 -3.38 -6.31 9.21
N ASP A 26 -4.21 -7.22 8.73
CA ASP A 26 -3.76 -8.56 8.33
C ASP A 26 -2.74 -8.48 7.19
N LEU A 27 -2.99 -7.64 6.21
CA LEU A 27 -2.09 -7.52 5.06
C LEU A 27 -0.74 -6.91 5.44
N VAL A 28 -0.72 -5.90 6.31
CA VAL A 28 0.53 -5.24 6.71
C VAL A 28 1.13 -5.85 7.98
N GLU A 29 0.47 -6.84 8.58
CA GLU A 29 0.96 -7.59 9.73
C GLU A 29 1.09 -6.76 11.01
N GLY A 30 0.21 -5.80 11.21
CA GLY A 30 0.20 -4.98 12.40
C GLY A 30 -0.61 -3.69 12.26
N TRP A 31 -0.31 -2.71 13.08
CA TRP A 31 -0.97 -1.42 13.05
C TRP A 31 -0.67 -0.71 11.73
N ILE A 32 -1.67 -0.03 11.19
CA ILE A 32 -1.51 0.64 9.90
C ILE A 32 -1.01 2.07 10.05
N GLU A 33 -0.20 2.48 9.08
CA GLU A 33 0.18 3.87 8.88
C GLU A 33 -0.23 4.27 7.47
N ARG A 34 -0.88 5.41 7.33
CA ARG A 34 -1.29 5.97 6.05
C ARG A 34 -0.22 6.92 5.52
N VAL A 35 0.15 6.74 4.25
CA VAL A 35 1.04 7.66 3.55
C VAL A 35 0.31 8.17 2.31
N GLY A 36 0.08 9.47 2.22
CA GLY A 36 -0.59 10.05 1.06
C GLY A 36 0.32 10.07 -0.16
N ILE A 37 -0.19 9.60 -1.30
CA ILE A 37 0.56 9.62 -2.56
C ILE A 37 0.10 10.78 -3.42
N LYS A 38 -1.20 10.90 -3.60
CA LYS A 38 -1.84 12.03 -4.29
C LYS A 38 -3.30 12.04 -3.89
N LYS A 39 -4.05 13.03 -4.35
CA LYS A 39 -5.49 13.10 -4.08
C LYS A 39 -6.15 11.82 -4.61
N GLY A 40 -6.86 11.13 -3.74
CA GLY A 40 -7.57 9.90 -4.07
C GLY A 40 -6.76 8.62 -4.00
N LEU A 41 -5.46 8.69 -3.70
CA LEU A 41 -4.59 7.52 -3.63
C LEU A 41 -3.70 7.59 -2.39
N ALA A 42 -3.73 6.55 -1.58
CA ALA A 42 -2.90 6.44 -0.39
C ALA A 42 -2.21 5.08 -0.35
N LEU A 43 -1.14 5.04 0.44
CA LEU A 43 -0.41 3.82 0.74
C LEU A 43 -0.64 3.48 2.20
N VAL A 44 -0.90 2.21 2.49
CA VAL A 44 -1.04 1.71 3.86
C VAL A 44 0.11 0.75 4.12
N ILE A 45 0.83 0.97 5.20
CA ILE A 45 2.00 0.18 5.59
C ILE A 45 1.94 -0.13 7.08
N ASN A 46 2.85 -0.98 7.55
CA ASN A 46 2.99 -1.25 8.98
C ASN A 46 3.60 -0.05 9.68
N GLU A 47 2.91 0.48 10.69
CA GLU A 47 3.35 1.65 11.44
C GLU A 47 4.71 1.45 12.09
N GLU A 48 5.03 0.22 12.48
CA GLU A 48 6.26 -0.12 13.18
C GLU A 48 7.24 -0.94 12.33
N GLY A 49 7.07 -0.89 11.00
CA GLY A 49 7.86 -1.73 10.10
C GLY A 49 9.36 -1.56 10.26
N LYS A 50 9.84 -0.33 10.38
CA LYS A 50 11.28 -0.06 10.56
C LYS A 50 11.78 -0.53 11.92
N MET A 51 10.97 -0.34 12.95
CA MET A 51 11.30 -0.79 14.29
C MET A 51 11.42 -2.31 14.35
N HIS A 52 10.56 -3.03 13.64
CA HIS A 52 10.60 -4.48 13.57
C HIS A 52 11.56 -5.00 12.51
N ARG A 53 12.32 -4.13 11.84
CA ARG A 53 13.28 -4.49 10.81
C ARG A 53 12.68 -5.32 9.69
N MET A 54 11.47 -4.95 9.25
CA MET A 54 10.83 -5.60 8.12
C MET A 54 11.65 -5.39 6.85
N GLU A 55 11.53 -6.33 5.90
CA GLU A 55 12.29 -6.29 4.67
C GLU A 55 11.98 -5.03 3.85
N PRO A 56 13.01 -4.43 3.21
CA PRO A 56 12.79 -3.33 2.29
C PRO A 56 11.86 -3.73 1.14
N ASN A 57 10.94 -2.85 0.79
CA ASN A 57 9.98 -3.09 -0.28
C ASN A 57 10.31 -2.22 -1.50
N PHE A 58 10.17 -0.90 -1.38
CA PHE A 58 10.52 0.04 -2.44
C PHE A 58 10.78 1.42 -1.86
N TYR A 59 11.49 2.22 -2.63
CA TYR A 59 11.76 3.61 -2.25
C TYR A 59 10.66 4.52 -2.79
N LEU A 60 10.08 5.34 -1.93
CA LEU A 60 9.05 6.28 -2.32
C LEU A 60 9.66 7.68 -2.39
N SER A 61 10.04 8.10 -3.60
CA SER A 61 10.77 9.35 -3.82
C SER A 61 9.98 10.57 -3.36
N LYS A 62 8.65 10.54 -3.46
CA LYS A 62 7.81 11.66 -3.07
C LYS A 62 8.04 12.11 -1.63
N ILE A 63 8.28 11.17 -0.72
CA ILE A 63 8.55 11.47 0.68
C ILE A 63 9.99 11.17 1.06
N ASN A 64 10.82 10.80 0.10
CA ASN A 64 12.23 10.49 0.31
C ASN A 64 12.40 9.43 1.41
N ASP A 65 11.66 8.35 1.32
CA ASP A 65 11.66 7.31 2.34
C ASP A 65 11.62 5.92 1.73
N LEU A 66 12.29 4.98 2.40
CA LEU A 66 12.26 3.57 2.06
C LEU A 66 11.05 2.92 2.74
N ILE A 67 10.17 2.35 1.93
CA ILE A 67 9.02 1.60 2.44
C ILE A 67 9.49 0.19 2.77
N VAL A 68 9.20 -0.25 3.99
CA VAL A 68 9.57 -1.59 4.45
C VAL A 68 8.32 -2.38 4.82
N GLY A 69 8.39 -3.70 4.66
CA GLY A 69 7.26 -4.57 4.92
C GLY A 69 6.21 -4.53 3.81
N PRO A 70 5.13 -5.28 3.98
CA PRO A 70 4.04 -5.29 2.98
C PRO A 70 3.39 -3.90 2.83
N ALA A 71 2.98 -3.58 1.61
CA ALA A 71 2.40 -2.29 1.28
C ALA A 71 1.08 -2.49 0.52
N VAL A 72 0.08 -1.65 0.81
CA VAL A 72 -1.23 -1.73 0.19
C VAL A 72 -1.60 -0.37 -0.37
N PHE A 73 -1.84 -0.31 -1.68
CA PHE A 73 -2.32 0.90 -2.34
C PHE A 73 -3.84 0.90 -2.33
N VAL A 74 -4.42 1.95 -1.79
CA VAL A 74 -5.88 2.08 -1.61
C VAL A 74 -6.38 3.37 -2.23
N GLY A 75 -7.64 3.39 -2.65
CA GLY A 75 -8.32 4.63 -2.98
C GLY A 75 -8.67 5.40 -1.71
N GLU A 76 -8.94 6.68 -1.86
CA GLU A 76 -9.29 7.53 -0.75
C GLU A 76 -10.36 8.53 -1.14
N ALA A 77 -11.44 8.63 -0.35
CA ALA A 77 -12.50 9.60 -0.54
C ALA A 77 -12.78 10.25 0.81
N GLY A 78 -12.37 11.52 0.95
CA GLY A 78 -12.44 12.20 2.25
C GLY A 78 -11.55 11.49 3.26
N GLU A 79 -12.14 11.05 4.35
CA GLU A 79 -11.41 10.34 5.41
C GLU A 79 -11.48 8.81 5.27
N ASP A 80 -12.19 8.32 4.27
CA ASP A 80 -12.42 6.88 4.10
C ASP A 80 -11.53 6.28 3.03
N PHE A 81 -11.06 5.07 3.26
CA PHE A 81 -10.43 4.27 2.21
C PHE A 81 -11.52 3.66 1.35
N THR A 82 -11.27 3.63 0.04
CA THR A 82 -12.21 3.09 -0.94
C THR A 82 -11.47 2.20 -1.92
N ASP A 83 -12.19 1.69 -2.91
CA ASP A 83 -11.57 0.98 -4.02
C ASP A 83 -10.52 1.86 -4.69
N ILE A 84 -9.39 1.28 -5.03
CA ILE A 84 -8.43 1.97 -5.89
C ILE A 84 -9.08 2.16 -7.27
N SER A 85 -8.93 3.34 -7.86
CA SER A 85 -9.49 3.63 -9.18
C SER A 85 -8.79 2.81 -10.26
N ASP A 86 -9.47 2.63 -11.39
CA ASP A 86 -8.88 1.88 -12.52
C ASP A 86 -7.57 2.53 -13.00
N SER A 87 -7.55 3.86 -13.11
CA SER A 87 -6.35 4.56 -13.58
C SER A 87 -5.19 4.46 -12.58
N ASP A 88 -5.47 4.57 -11.30
CA ASP A 88 -4.42 4.45 -10.28
C ASP A 88 -3.91 3.02 -10.17
N LEU A 89 -4.81 2.04 -10.28
CA LEU A 89 -4.42 0.63 -10.30
C LEU A 89 -3.45 0.36 -11.45
N GLU A 90 -3.79 0.82 -12.65
CA GLU A 90 -2.93 0.65 -13.82
C GLU A 90 -1.58 1.34 -13.62
N MET A 91 -1.59 2.57 -13.09
CA MET A 91 -0.36 3.31 -12.81
C MET A 91 0.55 2.54 -11.84
N VAL A 92 -0.02 2.03 -10.76
CA VAL A 92 0.75 1.28 -9.75
C VAL A 92 1.30 -0.01 -10.36
N MET A 93 0.47 -0.76 -11.08
CA MET A 93 0.90 -2.01 -11.70
C MET A 93 2.04 -1.77 -12.68
N LEU A 94 1.94 -0.73 -13.51
CA LEU A 94 2.98 -0.39 -14.49
C LEU A 94 4.28 0.07 -13.82
N HIS A 95 4.17 0.78 -12.70
CA HIS A 95 5.35 1.29 -11.99
C HIS A 95 6.27 0.17 -11.51
N PHE A 96 5.71 -0.98 -11.19
CA PHE A 96 6.46 -2.11 -10.64
C PHE A 96 6.66 -3.27 -11.64
N THR A 97 6.48 -3.04 -12.93
CA THR A 97 6.61 -4.12 -13.93
C THR A 97 8.04 -4.66 -14.07
N GLU A 98 9.03 -3.86 -13.70
CA GLU A 98 10.45 -4.23 -13.85
C GLU A 98 11.12 -4.63 -12.54
N VAL A 99 10.33 -4.94 -11.54
CA VAL A 99 10.87 -5.36 -10.23
C VAL A 99 11.35 -6.80 -10.28
#